data_6a1c009a334ff531c863c027743c845c
#
_entry.id   6a1c009a334ff531c863c027743c845c
#
_cell.length_a   1.000
_cell.length_b   1.000
_cell.length_c   1.000
_cell.angle_alpha   90.00
_cell.angle_beta   90.00
_cell.angle_gamma   90.00
#
_symmetry.space_group_name_H-M   'P 1'
#
loop_
_entity.id
_entity.type
_entity.pdbx_description
1 polymer ?
#
loop_
_entity_poly.entity_id
_entity_poly.type
_entity_poly.pdbx_seq_one_letter_code
_entity_poly.pdbx_strand_id
1 'polypeptide(L)'
;MEAAQPDFLYKILSSRNWRATEARKVVRLSPEDQEFIHFSTEKQLDRIVEKYWSDAAEFAILKVDTSKIEGELVYEANPGRENKYWHLYEGGIPFEAIAEAKVVYREPPSRGALDIVRIGDPVLRQRARSLSVEEILSPKIQKLIEDMIYTMRDAPGVGLAAPQVGQSLQLLVVEDVYCSYLTPEQLEKRERREVPLHVVINPMLTIEEAEVAEFFEGCISIPMIGIVPRAKAVRVDCLNEKGEPVTLHAKGWHARILQHEIDHLHGVLNIDRSIQETLTTDENAQKFWKDKSEEEVKSQMTKSE
;
A
#
# COMPACT_ATOMS: atom_id res chain seq x y z
N MET A 1 -8.08 14.24 39.43
CA MET A 1 -7.38 15.43 38.89
C MET A 1 -7.26 15.18 37.40
N GLU A 2 -7.86 16.01 36.59
CA GLU A 2 -7.64 16.02 35.15
C GLU A 2 -6.17 16.33 34.89
N ALA A 3 -5.54 15.58 33.97
CA ALA A 3 -4.16 15.85 33.59
C ALA A 3 -4.13 17.19 32.84
N ALA A 4 -3.25 18.11 33.27
CA ALA A 4 -3.07 19.35 32.54
C ALA A 4 -2.60 19.04 31.12
N GLN A 5 -3.20 19.68 30.13
CA GLN A 5 -2.81 19.53 28.74
C GLN A 5 -1.37 20.00 28.57
N PRO A 6 -0.48 19.16 28.02
CA PRO A 6 0.92 19.55 27.78
C PRO A 6 1.03 20.49 26.58
N ASP A 7 2.02 21.37 26.56
CA ASP A 7 2.28 22.29 25.44
C ASP A 7 2.61 21.54 24.15
N PHE A 8 3.26 20.37 24.27
CA PHE A 8 3.64 19.53 23.13
C PHE A 8 3.24 18.08 23.34
N LEU A 9 2.78 17.46 22.26
CA LEU A 9 2.51 16.03 22.14
C LEU A 9 3.26 15.47 20.93
N TYR A 10 3.42 14.15 20.87
CA TYR A 10 4.16 13.49 19.81
C TYR A 10 3.25 12.54 19.05
N LYS A 11 3.18 12.69 17.72
CA LYS A 11 2.55 11.77 16.78
C LYS A 11 3.62 11.05 15.99
N ILE A 12 3.49 9.73 15.86
CA ILE A 12 4.36 8.94 14.99
C ILE A 12 3.57 8.58 13.75
N LEU A 13 4.18 8.74 12.59
CA LEU A 13 3.61 8.40 11.30
C LEU A 13 4.54 7.47 10.53
N SER A 14 3.98 6.55 9.76
CA SER A 14 4.76 5.86 8.72
C SER A 14 5.33 6.90 7.73
N SER A 15 6.47 6.61 7.13
CA SER A 15 7.10 7.47 6.12
C SER A 15 6.14 7.92 5.04
N ARG A 16 5.28 7.02 4.66
CA ARG A 16 4.24 7.28 3.69
C ARG A 16 3.22 8.29 4.19
N ASN A 17 2.68 8.09 5.41
CA ASN A 17 1.72 9.04 6.01
C ASN A 17 2.38 10.41 6.19
N TRP A 18 3.67 10.44 6.49
CA TRP A 18 4.43 11.68 6.55
C TRP A 18 4.52 12.37 5.19
N ARG A 19 4.91 11.67 4.11
CA ARG A 19 4.94 12.24 2.74
C ARG A 19 3.57 12.74 2.29
N ALA A 20 2.50 12.01 2.62
CA ALA A 20 1.13 12.45 2.35
C ALA A 20 0.75 13.72 3.14
N THR A 21 1.21 13.83 4.40
CA THR A 21 1.02 15.02 5.24
C THR A 21 1.75 16.23 4.66
N GLU A 22 2.99 16.08 4.20
CA GLU A 22 3.75 17.14 3.55
C GLU A 22 3.03 17.68 2.30
N ALA A 23 2.42 16.79 1.52
CA ALA A 23 1.64 17.17 0.34
C ALA A 23 0.31 17.85 0.67
N ARG A 24 -0.41 17.37 1.69
CA ARG A 24 -1.76 17.84 2.06
C ARG A 24 -1.78 18.96 3.07
N LYS A 25 -0.65 19.23 3.73
CA LYS A 25 -0.50 20.22 4.80
C LYS A 25 -1.39 19.97 6.03
N VAL A 26 -1.79 18.72 6.24
CA VAL A 26 -2.59 18.29 7.40
C VAL A 26 -2.39 16.81 7.69
N VAL A 27 -2.25 16.44 8.98
CA VAL A 27 -2.37 15.04 9.44
C VAL A 27 -3.83 14.77 9.73
N ARG A 28 -4.40 13.78 9.08
CA ARG A 28 -5.76 13.28 9.33
C ARG A 28 -5.70 11.89 9.94
N LEU A 29 -6.83 11.42 10.44
CA LEU A 29 -7.01 10.02 10.84
C LEU A 29 -6.48 9.09 9.75
N SER A 30 -5.62 8.18 10.16
CA SER A 30 -5.12 7.09 9.31
C SER A 30 -5.88 5.79 9.63
N PRO A 31 -5.81 4.78 8.78
CA PRO A 31 -6.39 3.46 9.09
C PRO A 31 -5.89 2.85 10.40
N GLU A 32 -4.71 3.28 10.85
CA GLU A 32 -4.09 2.85 12.11
C GLU A 32 -4.72 3.53 13.34
N ASP A 33 -5.41 4.65 13.14
CA ASP A 33 -5.96 5.50 14.20
C ASP A 33 -7.45 5.25 14.50
N GLN A 34 -8.13 4.32 13.84
CA GLN A 34 -9.57 3.99 14.06
C GLN A 34 -10.48 5.22 14.21
N GLU A 35 -10.82 5.60 15.46
CA GLU A 35 -11.77 6.69 15.77
C GLU A 35 -11.09 8.01 16.16
N PHE A 36 -9.81 8.01 16.52
CA PHE A 36 -9.07 9.17 17.02
C PHE A 36 -7.60 9.12 16.71
N ILE A 37 -6.94 10.28 16.64
CA ILE A 37 -5.51 10.36 16.45
C ILE A 37 -4.81 10.15 17.81
N HIS A 38 -3.97 9.13 17.89
CA HIS A 38 -3.17 8.85 19.09
C HIS A 38 -1.97 9.76 19.21
N PHE A 39 -1.74 10.27 20.43
CA PHE A 39 -0.54 10.98 20.79
C PHE A 39 0.20 10.33 21.95
N SER A 40 1.50 10.59 22.02
CA SER A 40 2.37 10.24 23.13
C SER A 40 2.91 11.51 23.78
N THR A 41 3.13 11.46 25.09
CA THR A 41 4.00 12.44 25.77
C THR A 41 5.47 12.10 25.47
N GLU A 42 6.37 13.04 25.70
CA GLU A 42 7.81 12.79 25.55
C GLU A 42 8.30 11.57 26.36
N LYS A 43 7.78 11.41 27.59
CA LYS A 43 8.10 10.27 28.46
C LYS A 43 7.59 8.92 27.95
N GLN A 44 6.56 8.92 27.13
CA GLN A 44 5.96 7.69 26.56
C GLN A 44 6.60 7.32 25.22
N LEU A 45 7.27 8.27 24.57
CA LEU A 45 7.70 8.17 23.17
C LEU A 45 8.59 6.94 22.94
N ASP A 46 9.67 6.79 23.69
CA ASP A 46 10.62 5.68 23.50
C ASP A 46 9.95 4.32 23.62
N ARG A 47 9.09 4.15 24.64
CA ARG A 47 8.35 2.91 24.84
C ARG A 47 7.36 2.62 23.70
N ILE A 48 6.72 3.66 23.15
CA ILE A 48 5.80 3.51 22.02
C ILE A 48 6.56 3.15 20.76
N VAL A 49 7.69 3.82 20.51
CA VAL A 49 8.58 3.53 19.39
C VAL A 49 9.11 2.09 19.47
N GLU A 50 9.56 1.64 20.64
CA GLU A 50 10.04 0.28 20.82
C GLU A 50 8.93 -0.76 20.62
N LYS A 51 7.73 -0.49 21.13
CA LYS A 51 6.63 -1.47 21.13
C LYS A 51 5.91 -1.60 19.78
N TYR A 52 5.73 -0.50 19.06
CA TYR A 52 4.87 -0.46 17.87
C TYR A 52 5.60 -0.11 16.58
N TRP A 53 6.84 0.39 16.69
CA TRP A 53 7.64 0.86 15.56
C TRP A 53 9.02 0.21 15.52
N SER A 54 9.24 -0.84 16.32
CA SER A 54 10.51 -1.59 16.35
C SER A 54 10.88 -2.17 14.99
N ASP A 55 9.87 -2.58 14.23
CA ASP A 55 10.01 -3.24 12.94
C ASP A 55 9.95 -2.26 11.75
N ALA A 56 9.70 -0.96 12.01
CA ALA A 56 9.64 0.04 10.96
C ALA A 56 11.04 0.52 10.57
N ALA A 57 11.40 0.33 9.28
CA ALA A 57 12.68 0.80 8.73
C ALA A 57 12.76 2.33 8.67
N GLU A 58 11.63 2.99 8.44
CA GLU A 58 11.52 4.45 8.35
C GLU A 58 10.18 4.91 8.93
N PHE A 59 10.22 5.91 9.79
CA PHE A 59 9.02 6.56 10.33
C PHE A 59 9.34 8.02 10.72
N ALA A 60 8.30 8.85 10.81
CA ALA A 60 8.43 10.23 11.25
C ALA A 60 7.87 10.42 12.65
N ILE A 61 8.61 11.10 13.51
CA ILE A 61 8.16 11.58 14.81
C ILE A 61 7.85 13.07 14.67
N LEU A 62 6.60 13.44 14.89
CA LEU A 62 6.14 14.83 14.86
C LEU A 62 6.00 15.35 16.29
N LYS A 63 6.65 16.45 16.59
CA LYS A 63 6.39 17.25 17.79
C LYS A 63 5.32 18.27 17.47
N VAL A 64 4.18 18.19 18.13
CA VAL A 64 2.98 18.94 17.79
C VAL A 64 2.66 19.92 18.90
N ASP A 65 2.51 21.19 18.56
CA ASP A 65 2.06 22.28 19.42
C ASP A 65 0.55 22.15 19.65
N THR A 66 0.16 21.80 20.87
CA THR A 66 -1.23 21.51 21.19
C THR A 66 -2.13 22.74 21.18
N SER A 67 -1.56 23.95 21.26
CA SER A 67 -2.32 25.20 21.15
C SER A 67 -2.86 25.49 19.75
N LYS A 68 -2.34 24.76 18.72
CA LYS A 68 -2.69 24.94 17.30
C LYS A 68 -3.46 23.77 16.72
N ILE A 69 -3.84 22.80 17.55
CA ILE A 69 -4.66 21.67 17.13
C ILE A 69 -6.13 22.08 17.10
N GLU A 70 -6.83 21.66 16.06
CA GLU A 70 -8.28 21.77 15.94
C GLU A 70 -8.92 20.43 16.33
N GLY A 71 -9.85 20.43 17.29
CA GLY A 71 -10.54 19.25 17.79
C GLY A 71 -10.44 19.10 19.31
N GLU A 72 -11.00 18.02 19.84
CA GLU A 72 -11.05 17.74 21.26
C GLU A 72 -9.91 16.79 21.69
N LEU A 73 -8.99 17.26 22.55
CA LEU A 73 -7.94 16.45 23.14
C LEU A 73 -8.41 15.83 24.46
N VAL A 74 -8.47 14.51 24.52
CA VAL A 74 -8.91 13.73 25.68
C VAL A 74 -7.77 12.86 26.22
N TYR A 75 -7.56 12.87 27.52
CA TYR A 75 -6.56 12.01 28.19
C TYR A 75 -7.23 10.79 28.83
N GLU A 76 -7.20 9.66 28.15
CA GLU A 76 -7.92 8.47 28.54
C GLU A 76 -7.17 7.17 28.20
N ALA A 77 -7.67 6.05 28.70
CA ALA A 77 -7.14 4.74 28.38
C ALA A 77 -7.80 4.18 27.10
N ASN A 78 -7.02 3.50 26.28
CA ASN A 78 -7.58 2.71 25.17
C ASN A 78 -8.54 1.63 25.71
N PRO A 79 -9.59 1.27 24.98
CA PRO A 79 -10.52 0.22 25.38
C PRO A 79 -9.80 -1.05 25.84
N GLY A 80 -10.11 -1.51 27.07
CA GLY A 80 -9.53 -2.71 27.65
C GLY A 80 -8.07 -2.60 28.13
N ARG A 81 -7.52 -1.38 28.29
CA ARG A 81 -6.15 -1.12 28.78
C ARG A 81 -6.13 -0.12 29.94
N GLU A 82 -5.08 -0.17 30.77
CA GLU A 82 -4.94 0.70 31.93
C GLU A 82 -4.13 1.98 31.64
N ASN A 83 -3.21 1.94 30.66
CA ASN A 83 -2.37 3.06 30.32
C ASN A 83 -3.15 4.14 29.56
N LYS A 84 -3.03 5.38 30.00
CA LYS A 84 -3.67 6.54 29.39
C LYS A 84 -2.77 7.22 28.38
N TYR A 85 -3.40 7.71 27.30
CA TYR A 85 -2.80 8.46 26.21
C TYR A 85 -3.67 9.66 25.87
N TRP A 86 -3.11 10.61 25.14
CA TRP A 86 -3.89 11.71 24.57
C TRP A 86 -4.47 11.26 23.23
N HIS A 87 -5.75 11.51 23.06
CA HIS A 87 -6.49 11.22 21.85
C HIS A 87 -7.11 12.51 21.31
N LEU A 88 -7.00 12.73 20.00
CA LEU A 88 -7.65 13.84 19.30
C LEU A 88 -8.88 13.31 18.57
N TYR A 89 -10.04 13.79 18.98
CA TYR A 89 -11.32 13.53 18.35
C TYR A 89 -11.72 14.69 17.43
N GLU A 90 -12.47 14.40 16.38
CA GLU A 90 -13.09 15.37 15.48
C GLU A 90 -12.14 16.48 15.01
N GLY A 91 -11.10 16.09 14.27
CA GLY A 91 -10.17 17.10 13.78
C GLY A 91 -8.97 16.53 13.02
N GLY A 92 -7.96 17.38 12.89
CA GLY A 92 -6.68 17.04 12.30
C GLY A 92 -5.56 17.86 12.92
N ILE A 93 -4.34 17.52 12.57
CA ILE A 93 -3.18 18.31 12.97
C ILE A 93 -2.80 19.19 11.77
N PRO A 94 -3.07 20.51 11.80
CA PRO A 94 -2.61 21.41 10.76
C PRO A 94 -1.08 21.38 10.65
N PHE A 95 -0.54 21.60 9.46
CA PHE A 95 0.91 21.53 9.24
C PHE A 95 1.67 22.55 10.08
N GLU A 96 1.09 23.72 10.32
CA GLU A 96 1.61 24.78 11.19
C GLU A 96 1.62 24.43 12.69
N ALA A 97 0.89 23.40 13.10
CA ALA A 97 0.97 22.85 14.46
C ALA A 97 2.18 21.94 14.65
N ILE A 98 2.83 21.50 13.58
CA ILE A 98 4.03 20.66 13.64
C ILE A 98 5.24 21.54 13.91
N ALA A 99 5.66 21.58 15.18
CA ALA A 99 6.82 22.36 15.61
C ALA A 99 8.14 21.74 15.13
N GLU A 100 8.21 20.41 15.06
CA GLU A 100 9.36 19.66 14.58
C GLU A 100 8.92 18.36 13.95
N ALA A 101 9.56 17.95 12.87
CA ALA A 101 9.40 16.64 12.26
C ALA A 101 10.78 15.97 12.13
N LYS A 102 10.95 14.83 12.80
CA LYS A 102 12.17 14.03 12.76
C LYS A 102 11.89 12.73 12.03
N VAL A 103 12.48 12.56 10.86
CA VAL A 103 12.47 11.26 10.17
C VAL A 103 13.54 10.39 10.80
N VAL A 104 13.12 9.21 11.28
CA VAL A 104 14.00 8.21 11.89
C VAL A 104 14.21 7.12 10.85
N TYR A 105 15.46 6.90 10.50
CA TYR A 105 15.90 5.77 9.71
C TYR A 105 16.51 4.74 10.66
N ARG A 106 16.03 3.52 10.60
CA ARG A 106 16.64 2.38 11.29
C ARG A 106 17.20 1.46 10.24
N GLU A 107 18.33 0.86 10.51
CA GLU A 107 18.69 -0.37 9.80
C GLU A 107 17.57 -1.37 10.13
N PRO A 108 16.90 -1.94 9.12
CA PRO A 108 15.84 -2.89 9.38
C PRO A 108 16.41 -4.00 10.28
N PRO A 109 15.69 -4.44 11.32
CA PRO A 109 16.00 -5.73 11.89
C PRO A 109 16.05 -6.71 10.72
N SER A 110 16.86 -7.73 10.74
CA SER A 110 17.17 -8.67 9.66
C SER A 110 15.97 -9.41 9.01
N ARG A 111 14.80 -8.83 8.97
CA ARG A 111 13.69 -9.05 8.05
C ARG A 111 14.06 -8.29 6.78
N GLY A 112 14.80 -8.99 5.89
CA GLY A 112 15.32 -8.33 4.71
C GLY A 112 14.20 -7.97 3.76
N ALA A 113 14.03 -6.68 3.47
CA ALA A 113 13.41 -6.29 2.22
C ALA A 113 14.12 -7.04 1.11
N LEU A 114 13.36 -7.81 0.33
CA LEU A 114 13.91 -8.53 -0.79
C LEU A 114 14.24 -7.52 -1.90
N ASP A 115 15.33 -7.78 -2.62
CA ASP A 115 15.66 -6.99 -3.79
C ASP A 115 14.56 -7.15 -4.86
N ILE A 116 14.01 -6.04 -5.31
CA ILE A 116 13.03 -6.02 -6.40
C ILE A 116 13.78 -6.03 -7.72
N VAL A 117 13.62 -7.11 -8.49
CA VAL A 117 14.21 -7.22 -9.83
C VAL A 117 13.50 -6.29 -10.81
N ARG A 118 14.27 -5.77 -11.76
CA ARG A 118 13.79 -4.80 -12.74
C ARG A 118 13.55 -5.44 -14.09
N ILE A 119 12.76 -4.76 -14.92
CA ILE A 119 12.56 -5.14 -16.32
C ILE A 119 13.89 -5.44 -17.01
N GLY A 120 13.93 -6.54 -17.76
CA GLY A 120 15.16 -7.09 -18.36
C GLY A 120 15.68 -8.32 -17.63
N ASP A 121 15.31 -8.53 -16.36
CA ASP A 121 15.62 -9.77 -15.66
C ASP A 121 14.80 -10.94 -16.27
N PRO A 122 15.45 -12.05 -16.66
CA PRO A 122 14.77 -13.19 -17.27
C PRO A 122 13.66 -13.80 -16.42
N VAL A 123 13.74 -13.73 -15.09
CA VAL A 123 12.75 -14.30 -14.17
C VAL A 123 11.37 -13.67 -14.38
N LEU A 124 11.30 -12.39 -14.74
CA LEU A 124 10.05 -11.67 -14.99
C LEU A 124 9.32 -12.12 -16.28
N ARG A 125 10.00 -12.91 -17.10
CA ARG A 125 9.46 -13.45 -18.36
C ARG A 125 9.23 -14.96 -18.34
N GLN A 126 9.51 -15.59 -17.19
CA GLN A 126 9.30 -17.02 -17.01
C GLN A 126 7.92 -17.32 -16.44
N ARG A 127 7.35 -18.44 -16.84
CA ARG A 127 6.17 -18.98 -16.16
C ARG A 127 6.61 -19.55 -14.82
N ALA A 128 6.03 -19.04 -13.74
CA ALA A 128 6.29 -19.48 -12.38
C ALA A 128 5.75 -20.91 -12.14
N ARG A 129 6.48 -21.71 -11.38
CA ARG A 129 6.03 -23.06 -10.99
C ARG A 129 5.06 -23.03 -9.82
N SER A 130 4.17 -24.00 -9.77
CA SER A 130 3.30 -24.22 -8.62
C SER A 130 4.07 -24.72 -7.39
N LEU A 131 3.48 -24.55 -6.22
CA LEU A 131 3.95 -25.06 -4.93
C LEU A 131 3.06 -26.22 -4.45
N SER A 132 3.65 -27.26 -3.88
CA SER A 132 2.89 -28.26 -3.14
C SER A 132 2.47 -27.73 -1.77
N VAL A 133 1.48 -28.34 -1.12
CA VAL A 133 1.06 -27.96 0.25
C VAL A 133 2.22 -28.14 1.24
N GLU A 134 3.04 -29.18 1.09
CA GLU A 134 4.22 -29.39 1.92
C GLU A 134 5.24 -28.26 1.76
N GLU A 135 5.49 -27.81 0.52
CA GLU A 135 6.36 -26.66 0.27
C GLU A 135 5.80 -25.38 0.90
N ILE A 136 4.49 -25.11 0.75
CA ILE A 136 3.82 -23.95 1.34
C ILE A 136 4.05 -23.90 2.85
N LEU A 137 3.90 -25.03 3.54
CA LEU A 137 4.05 -25.12 4.99
C LEU A 137 5.52 -25.14 5.46
N SER A 138 6.48 -25.20 4.53
CA SER A 138 7.90 -25.21 4.89
C SER A 138 8.33 -23.84 5.48
N PRO A 139 9.28 -23.83 6.45
CA PRO A 139 9.81 -22.59 7.00
C PRO A 139 10.38 -21.65 5.94
N LYS A 140 10.91 -22.19 4.83
CA LYS A 140 11.45 -21.41 3.73
C LYS A 140 10.38 -20.58 3.02
N ILE A 141 9.23 -21.20 2.69
CA ILE A 141 8.14 -20.48 2.00
C ILE A 141 7.40 -19.57 2.96
N GLN A 142 7.20 -19.95 4.22
CA GLN A 142 6.62 -19.06 5.23
C GLN A 142 7.46 -17.79 5.41
N LYS A 143 8.78 -17.95 5.52
CA LYS A 143 9.70 -16.80 5.58
C LYS A 143 9.65 -15.92 4.32
N LEU A 144 9.59 -16.54 3.14
CA LEU A 144 9.44 -15.81 1.87
C LEU A 144 8.14 -14.99 1.84
N ILE A 145 7.03 -15.55 2.32
CA ILE A 145 5.74 -14.84 2.40
C ILE A 145 5.87 -13.60 3.32
N GLU A 146 6.46 -13.76 4.51
CA GLU A 146 6.69 -12.64 5.44
C GLU A 146 7.56 -11.55 4.81
N ASP A 147 8.66 -11.95 4.15
CA ASP A 147 9.59 -11.02 3.50
C ASP A 147 8.93 -10.32 2.31
N MET A 148 8.10 -11.01 1.53
CA MET A 148 7.33 -10.41 0.43
C MET A 148 6.30 -9.39 0.95
N ILE A 149 5.57 -9.70 2.02
CA ILE A 149 4.63 -8.77 2.64
C ILE A 149 5.37 -7.51 3.10
N TYR A 150 6.50 -7.68 3.76
CA TYR A 150 7.34 -6.56 4.20
C TYR A 150 7.81 -5.74 2.99
N THR A 151 8.37 -6.39 1.96
CA THR A 151 8.88 -5.74 0.75
C THR A 151 7.78 -4.97 0.00
N MET A 152 6.59 -5.56 -0.13
CA MET A 152 5.43 -4.89 -0.75
C MET A 152 5.08 -3.59 -0.02
N ARG A 153 5.02 -3.63 1.31
CA ARG A 153 4.69 -2.47 2.14
C ARG A 153 5.79 -1.41 2.11
N ASP A 154 7.05 -1.82 2.08
CA ASP A 154 8.21 -0.93 1.99
C ASP A 154 8.29 -0.23 0.63
N ALA A 155 7.98 -0.94 -0.45
CA ALA A 155 7.96 -0.42 -1.82
C ALA A 155 6.69 0.38 -2.21
N PRO A 156 5.91 0.90 -1.28
CA PRO A 156 4.50 1.28 -1.27
C PRO A 156 3.64 0.64 -2.40
N GLY A 157 3.77 -0.67 -2.55
CA GLY A 157 2.98 -1.48 -3.47
C GLY A 157 1.62 -1.90 -2.89
N VAL A 158 0.69 -2.27 -3.75
CA VAL A 158 -0.61 -2.88 -3.39
C VAL A 158 -0.65 -4.37 -3.71
N GLY A 159 0.39 -4.87 -4.37
CA GLY A 159 0.64 -6.27 -4.69
C GLY A 159 2.11 -6.50 -4.96
N LEU A 160 2.54 -7.76 -4.80
CA LEU A 160 3.89 -8.22 -5.11
C LEU A 160 3.85 -9.71 -5.44
N ALA A 161 4.32 -10.06 -6.62
CA ALA A 161 4.46 -11.44 -7.05
C ALA A 161 5.90 -11.97 -6.84
N ALA A 162 6.05 -13.24 -6.50
CA ALA A 162 7.35 -13.85 -6.24
C ALA A 162 8.38 -13.69 -7.38
N PRO A 163 8.01 -13.70 -8.67
CA PRO A 163 8.97 -13.37 -9.74
C PRO A 163 9.61 -11.98 -9.59
N GLN A 164 8.91 -10.99 -9.02
CA GLN A 164 9.46 -9.66 -8.81
C GLN A 164 10.54 -9.58 -7.72
N VAL A 165 10.67 -10.64 -6.92
CA VAL A 165 11.78 -10.82 -5.95
C VAL A 165 12.70 -11.97 -6.34
N GLY A 166 12.78 -12.29 -7.63
CA GLY A 166 13.69 -13.30 -8.16
C GLY A 166 13.27 -14.75 -7.92
N GLN A 167 12.05 -15.00 -7.43
CA GLN A 167 11.56 -16.35 -7.14
C GLN A 167 10.49 -16.78 -8.16
N SER A 168 10.81 -17.73 -9.04
CA SER A 168 9.86 -18.23 -10.06
C SER A 168 8.85 -19.21 -9.46
N LEU A 169 8.00 -18.70 -8.55
CA LEU A 169 6.99 -19.44 -7.78
C LEU A 169 5.59 -18.82 -8.00
N GLN A 170 4.56 -19.67 -8.08
CA GLN A 170 3.17 -19.20 -8.12
C GLN A 170 2.71 -18.76 -6.73
N LEU A 171 3.23 -17.62 -6.28
CA LEU A 171 2.98 -16.98 -5.01
C LEU A 171 2.90 -15.46 -5.22
N LEU A 172 1.90 -14.82 -4.66
CA LEU A 172 1.76 -13.38 -4.61
C LEU A 172 1.11 -12.93 -3.30
N VAL A 173 1.33 -11.69 -2.94
CA VAL A 173 0.69 -11.03 -1.80
C VAL A 173 -0.01 -9.76 -2.28
N VAL A 174 -1.19 -9.46 -1.72
CA VAL A 174 -2.02 -8.30 -2.07
C VAL A 174 -2.54 -7.65 -0.80
N GLU A 175 -2.43 -6.33 -0.71
CA GLU A 175 -3.02 -5.51 0.34
C GLU A 175 -3.23 -4.10 -0.19
N ASP A 176 -4.44 -3.55 -0.09
CA ASP A 176 -4.69 -2.15 -0.46
C ASP A 176 -5.32 -1.37 0.69
N VAL A 177 -4.50 -0.69 1.46
CA VAL A 177 -4.89 0.19 2.57
C VAL A 177 -4.86 1.66 2.19
N TYR A 178 -4.86 1.95 0.89
CA TYR A 178 -4.52 3.26 0.35
C TYR A 178 -5.71 4.11 -0.09
N CYS A 179 -6.91 3.68 0.22
CA CYS A 179 -8.14 4.40 -0.15
C CYS A 179 -8.22 5.81 0.44
N SER A 180 -7.65 6.03 1.63
CA SER A 180 -7.63 7.34 2.29
C SER A 180 -6.85 8.44 1.56
N TYR A 181 -6.06 8.08 0.53
CA TYR A 181 -5.26 9.04 -0.26
C TYR A 181 -5.96 9.52 -1.54
N LEU A 182 -7.13 8.98 -1.84
CA LEU A 182 -7.91 9.31 -3.02
C LEU A 182 -9.14 10.13 -2.64
N THR A 183 -9.60 10.95 -3.58
CA THR A 183 -10.88 11.63 -3.39
C THR A 183 -12.04 10.64 -3.51
N PRO A 184 -13.24 10.94 -2.95
CA PRO A 184 -14.42 10.09 -3.11
C PRO A 184 -14.73 9.77 -4.58
N GLU A 185 -14.61 10.76 -5.48
CA GLU A 185 -14.85 10.60 -6.91
C GLU A 185 -13.83 9.65 -7.56
N GLN A 186 -12.56 9.72 -7.13
CA GLN A 186 -11.51 8.82 -7.61
C GLN A 186 -11.72 7.38 -7.14
N LEU A 187 -12.20 7.21 -5.90
CA LEU A 187 -12.54 5.89 -5.35
C LEU A 187 -13.75 5.28 -6.09
N GLU A 188 -14.80 6.08 -6.30
CA GLU A 188 -16.00 5.65 -7.00
C GLU A 188 -15.69 5.26 -8.46
N LYS A 189 -14.97 6.13 -9.20
CA LYS A 189 -14.59 5.88 -10.60
C LYS A 189 -13.81 4.57 -10.77
N ARG A 190 -12.96 4.22 -9.79
CA ARG A 190 -12.12 3.02 -9.80
C ARG A 190 -12.77 1.82 -9.12
N GLU A 191 -13.93 2.00 -8.51
CA GLU A 191 -14.53 1.00 -7.60
C GLU A 191 -13.47 0.49 -6.60
N ARG A 192 -12.64 1.42 -6.08
CA ARG A 192 -11.52 1.10 -5.20
C ARG A 192 -11.95 1.15 -3.76
N ARG A 193 -11.71 0.06 -3.05
CA ARG A 193 -11.96 -0.10 -1.61
C ARG A 193 -10.74 -0.69 -0.96
N GLU A 194 -10.64 -0.60 0.36
CA GLU A 194 -9.61 -1.29 1.11
C GLU A 194 -9.70 -2.79 0.89
N VAL A 195 -8.53 -3.40 0.68
CA VAL A 195 -8.37 -4.84 0.51
C VAL A 195 -7.47 -5.32 1.63
N PRO A 196 -7.97 -6.21 2.52
CA PRO A 196 -7.13 -6.80 3.56
C PRO A 196 -6.02 -7.64 2.92
N LEU A 197 -4.99 -7.93 3.70
CA LEU A 197 -3.88 -8.77 3.24
C LEU A 197 -4.39 -10.14 2.80
N HIS A 198 -4.04 -10.52 1.58
CA HIS A 198 -4.22 -11.85 1.02
C HIS A 198 -2.88 -12.42 0.59
N VAL A 199 -2.64 -13.68 0.94
CA VAL A 199 -1.60 -14.52 0.37
C VAL A 199 -2.27 -15.45 -0.63
N VAL A 200 -1.83 -15.41 -1.88
CA VAL A 200 -2.45 -16.12 -2.99
C VAL A 200 -1.42 -17.06 -3.63
N ILE A 201 -1.66 -18.35 -3.57
CA ILE A 201 -0.75 -19.39 -4.03
C ILE A 201 -1.44 -20.28 -5.04
N ASN A 202 -0.75 -20.59 -6.15
CA ASN A 202 -1.27 -21.39 -7.26
C ASN A 202 -2.63 -20.86 -7.80
N PRO A 203 -2.75 -19.58 -8.12
CA PRO A 203 -4.02 -19.00 -8.51
C PRO A 203 -4.51 -19.50 -9.85
N MET A 204 -5.84 -19.67 -9.92
CA MET A 204 -6.60 -19.92 -11.14
C MET A 204 -7.62 -18.81 -11.30
N LEU A 205 -7.37 -17.89 -12.25
CA LEU A 205 -8.21 -16.73 -12.49
C LEU A 205 -9.29 -17.04 -13.52
N THR A 206 -10.53 -16.70 -13.19
CA THR A 206 -11.69 -16.75 -14.09
C THR A 206 -12.30 -15.35 -14.18
N ILE A 207 -12.57 -14.88 -15.39
CA ILE A 207 -13.26 -13.59 -15.61
C ILE A 207 -14.76 -13.80 -15.36
N GLU A 208 -15.33 -13.00 -14.44
CA GLU A 208 -16.77 -13.02 -14.13
C GLU A 208 -17.53 -11.94 -14.92
N GLU A 209 -16.92 -10.76 -15.12
CA GLU A 209 -17.46 -9.71 -15.99
C GLU A 209 -16.46 -9.37 -17.09
N ALA A 210 -16.83 -9.62 -18.34
CA ALA A 210 -15.97 -9.38 -19.50
C ALA A 210 -15.84 -7.89 -19.85
N GLU A 211 -16.68 -7.00 -19.28
CA GLU A 211 -16.53 -5.57 -19.42
C GLU A 211 -15.18 -5.14 -18.83
N VAL A 212 -14.46 -4.28 -19.53
CA VAL A 212 -13.15 -3.80 -19.11
C VAL A 212 -13.22 -2.36 -18.58
N ALA A 213 -12.36 -2.08 -17.62
CA ALA A 213 -12.04 -0.73 -17.18
C ALA A 213 -10.60 -0.39 -17.59
N GLU A 214 -10.40 0.82 -18.06
CA GLU A 214 -9.12 1.31 -18.54
C GLU A 214 -8.58 2.36 -17.58
N PHE A 215 -7.42 2.08 -16.96
CA PHE A 215 -6.75 3.02 -16.05
C PHE A 215 -5.25 2.95 -16.24
N PHE A 216 -4.56 4.02 -15.88
CA PHE A 216 -3.10 3.98 -15.73
C PHE A 216 -2.72 2.94 -14.68
N GLU A 217 -1.73 2.12 -15.04
CA GLU A 217 -1.21 1.04 -14.21
C GLU A 217 0.31 1.10 -14.20
N GLY A 218 0.88 1.14 -13.00
CA GLY A 218 2.33 1.07 -12.76
C GLY A 218 2.72 -0.30 -12.22
N CYS A 219 4.01 -0.55 -12.18
CA CYS A 219 4.61 -1.75 -11.61
C CYS A 219 5.92 -1.37 -10.91
N ILE A 220 6.15 -1.90 -9.71
CA ILE A 220 7.39 -1.61 -8.97
C ILE A 220 8.65 -2.13 -9.67
N SER A 221 8.51 -3.11 -10.57
CA SER A 221 9.63 -3.65 -11.38
C SER A 221 9.88 -2.88 -12.68
N ILE A 222 9.01 -1.91 -13.04
CA ILE A 222 9.04 -1.25 -14.35
C ILE A 222 8.92 0.27 -14.16
N PRO A 223 9.87 1.07 -14.69
CA PRO A 223 9.87 2.52 -14.51
C PRO A 223 8.92 3.26 -15.48
N MET A 224 7.89 2.58 -15.94
CA MET A 224 6.90 3.11 -16.87
C MET A 224 5.49 2.71 -16.42
N ILE A 225 4.54 3.60 -16.75
CA ILE A 225 3.11 3.36 -16.60
C ILE A 225 2.43 3.46 -17.96
N GLY A 226 1.24 2.88 -18.09
CA GLY A 226 0.41 3.00 -19.28
C GLY A 226 -1.04 2.68 -18.97
N ILE A 227 -1.95 3.01 -19.87
CA ILE A 227 -3.36 2.65 -19.72
C ILE A 227 -3.53 1.18 -20.06
N VAL A 228 -4.02 0.40 -19.07
CA VAL A 228 -4.21 -1.04 -19.17
C VAL A 228 -5.69 -1.37 -19.07
N PRO A 229 -6.29 -2.03 -20.09
CA PRO A 229 -7.62 -2.61 -19.99
C PRO A 229 -7.60 -3.83 -19.07
N ARG A 230 -8.49 -3.87 -18.07
CA ARG A 230 -8.68 -5.02 -17.16
C ARG A 230 -10.15 -5.35 -17.01
N ALA A 231 -10.47 -6.63 -16.88
CA ALA A 231 -11.82 -7.08 -16.55
C ALA A 231 -12.28 -6.49 -15.21
N LYS A 232 -13.56 -6.07 -15.15
CA LYS A 232 -14.12 -5.42 -13.95
C LYS A 232 -14.33 -6.37 -12.78
N ALA A 233 -14.60 -7.66 -13.08
CA ALA A 233 -14.77 -8.66 -12.03
C ALA A 233 -14.09 -9.98 -12.38
N VAL A 234 -13.42 -10.56 -11.37
CA VAL A 234 -12.73 -11.84 -11.49
C VAL A 234 -12.99 -12.72 -10.27
N ARG A 235 -12.94 -14.02 -10.48
CA ARG A 235 -12.83 -15.04 -9.44
C ARG A 235 -11.44 -15.65 -9.50
N VAL A 236 -10.82 -15.82 -8.33
CA VAL A 236 -9.53 -16.48 -8.19
C VAL A 236 -9.66 -17.63 -7.22
N ASP A 237 -9.53 -18.85 -7.72
CA ASP A 237 -9.42 -20.05 -6.90
C ASP A 237 -7.94 -20.30 -6.62
N CYS A 238 -7.55 -20.40 -5.34
CA CYS A 238 -6.14 -20.47 -4.91
C CYS A 238 -5.97 -21.22 -3.59
N LEU A 239 -4.73 -21.31 -3.13
CA LEU A 239 -4.40 -21.70 -1.76
C LEU A 239 -3.95 -20.48 -0.96
N ASN A 240 -4.23 -20.48 0.35
CA ASN A 240 -3.70 -19.48 1.29
C ASN A 240 -2.32 -19.92 1.84
N GLU A 241 -1.76 -19.14 2.77
CA GLU A 241 -0.47 -19.41 3.44
C GLU A 241 -0.46 -20.69 4.29
N LYS A 242 -1.63 -21.26 4.58
CA LYS A 242 -1.79 -22.54 5.29
C LYS A 242 -1.98 -23.73 4.35
N GLY A 243 -1.94 -23.48 3.02
CA GLY A 243 -2.23 -24.52 2.03
C GLY A 243 -3.72 -24.89 1.93
N GLU A 244 -4.61 -24.08 2.48
CA GLU A 244 -6.06 -24.30 2.44
C GLU A 244 -6.66 -23.66 1.18
N PRO A 245 -7.64 -24.30 0.51
CA PRO A 245 -8.28 -23.74 -0.66
C PRO A 245 -9.15 -22.52 -0.29
N VAL A 246 -9.01 -21.46 -1.07
CA VAL A 246 -9.75 -20.21 -0.94
C VAL A 246 -10.24 -19.76 -2.32
N THR A 247 -11.46 -19.23 -2.37
CA THR A 247 -12.00 -18.56 -3.55
C THR A 247 -12.18 -17.07 -3.24
N LEU A 248 -11.55 -16.21 -4.02
CA LEU A 248 -11.68 -14.76 -3.94
C LEU A 248 -12.59 -14.27 -5.09
N HIS A 249 -13.61 -13.49 -4.74
CA HIS A 249 -14.41 -12.73 -5.70
C HIS A 249 -14.01 -11.26 -5.61
N ALA A 250 -13.46 -10.72 -6.69
CA ALA A 250 -12.91 -9.37 -6.71
C ALA A 250 -13.55 -8.52 -7.82
N LYS A 251 -13.82 -7.25 -7.48
CA LYS A 251 -14.35 -6.24 -8.40
C LYS A 251 -13.50 -4.97 -8.40
N GLY A 252 -13.63 -4.17 -9.47
CA GLY A 252 -13.01 -2.88 -9.60
C GLY A 252 -11.49 -2.93 -9.44
N TRP A 253 -10.94 -2.10 -8.54
CA TRP A 253 -9.49 -2.01 -8.35
C TRP A 253 -8.87 -3.29 -7.77
N HIS A 254 -9.57 -4.01 -6.89
CA HIS A 254 -9.11 -5.31 -6.38
C HIS A 254 -8.97 -6.34 -7.50
N ALA A 255 -9.94 -6.41 -8.42
CA ALA A 255 -9.84 -7.28 -9.60
C ALA A 255 -8.64 -6.91 -10.49
N ARG A 256 -8.33 -5.62 -10.63
CA ARG A 256 -7.16 -5.11 -11.37
C ARG A 256 -5.86 -5.56 -10.73
N ILE A 257 -5.71 -5.42 -9.41
CA ILE A 257 -4.50 -5.85 -8.68
C ILE A 257 -4.28 -7.35 -8.90
N LEU A 258 -5.30 -8.17 -8.69
CA LEU A 258 -5.17 -9.63 -8.87
C LEU A 258 -4.77 -10.01 -10.29
N GLN A 259 -5.34 -9.36 -11.32
CA GLN A 259 -4.96 -9.60 -12.71
C GLN A 259 -3.50 -9.21 -12.98
N HIS A 260 -3.03 -8.08 -12.40
CA HIS A 260 -1.66 -7.62 -12.54
C HIS A 260 -0.67 -8.63 -11.93
N GLU A 261 -0.90 -9.02 -10.68
CA GLU A 261 0.00 -9.92 -9.97
C GLU A 261 0.01 -11.34 -10.57
N ILE A 262 -1.15 -11.81 -11.04
CA ILE A 262 -1.24 -13.12 -11.72
C ILE A 262 -0.54 -13.08 -13.09
N ASP A 263 -0.58 -11.96 -13.81
CA ASP A 263 0.18 -11.80 -15.05
C ASP A 263 1.68 -12.03 -14.81
N HIS A 264 2.26 -11.51 -13.72
CA HIS A 264 3.67 -11.77 -13.35
C HIS A 264 3.97 -13.26 -13.21
N LEU A 265 3.05 -14.07 -12.68
CA LEU A 265 3.22 -15.52 -12.56
C LEU A 265 3.25 -16.23 -13.93
N HIS A 266 2.74 -15.58 -14.96
CA HIS A 266 2.75 -16.08 -16.34
C HIS A 266 3.82 -15.44 -17.22
N GLY A 267 4.72 -14.61 -16.64
CA GLY A 267 5.77 -13.89 -17.37
C GLY A 267 5.25 -12.72 -18.22
N VAL A 268 4.04 -12.24 -17.90
CA VAL A 268 3.40 -11.09 -18.57
C VAL A 268 3.56 -9.85 -17.68
N LEU A 269 3.88 -8.73 -18.30
CA LEU A 269 4.08 -7.44 -17.62
C LEU A 269 2.97 -6.47 -18.00
N ASN A 270 2.73 -5.44 -17.18
CA ASN A 270 1.72 -4.43 -17.46
C ASN A 270 1.92 -3.74 -18.81
N ILE A 271 3.18 -3.52 -19.22
CA ILE A 271 3.53 -2.93 -20.53
C ILE A 271 3.08 -3.80 -21.72
N ASP A 272 2.95 -5.11 -21.56
CA ASP A 272 2.46 -6.02 -22.60
C ASP A 272 0.94 -5.92 -22.77
N ARG A 273 0.24 -5.44 -21.74
CA ARG A 273 -1.21 -5.21 -21.72
C ARG A 273 -1.58 -3.77 -22.02
N SER A 274 -0.64 -2.86 -21.88
CA SER A 274 -0.88 -1.42 -22.07
C SER A 274 -1.26 -1.11 -23.51
N ILE A 275 -2.11 -0.12 -23.68
CA ILE A 275 -2.29 0.58 -24.95
C ILE A 275 -0.95 1.28 -25.22
N GLN A 276 -0.18 0.79 -26.19
CA GLN A 276 1.25 1.10 -26.36
C GLN A 276 1.53 2.60 -26.48
N GLU A 277 0.67 3.32 -27.16
CA GLU A 277 0.77 4.76 -27.36
C GLU A 277 0.64 5.57 -26.04
N THR A 278 0.08 4.94 -25.00
CA THR A 278 -0.12 5.58 -23.68
C THR A 278 1.05 5.35 -22.71
N LEU A 279 2.08 4.60 -23.14
CA LEU A 279 3.25 4.37 -22.29
C LEU A 279 3.99 5.68 -21.99
N THR A 280 4.22 5.91 -20.71
CA THR A 280 4.87 7.13 -20.22
C THR A 280 5.62 6.85 -18.91
N THR A 281 6.42 7.80 -18.45
CA THR A 281 7.00 7.77 -17.11
C THR A 281 6.06 8.44 -16.11
N ASP A 282 6.21 8.10 -14.81
CA ASP A 282 5.46 8.78 -13.74
C ASP A 282 5.66 10.29 -13.77
N GLU A 283 6.87 10.77 -14.03
CA GLU A 283 7.20 12.17 -14.14
C GLU A 283 6.38 12.86 -15.24
N ASN A 284 6.36 12.28 -16.44
CA ASN A 284 5.60 12.82 -17.57
C ASN A 284 4.08 12.70 -17.34
N ALA A 285 3.62 11.61 -16.72
CA ALA A 285 2.21 11.48 -16.37
C ALA A 285 1.77 12.59 -15.42
N GLN A 286 2.54 12.87 -14.38
CA GLN A 286 2.27 13.97 -13.45
C GLN A 286 2.32 15.33 -14.14
N LYS A 287 3.25 15.53 -15.06
CA LYS A 287 3.45 16.81 -15.75
C LYS A 287 2.38 17.11 -16.79
N PHE A 288 1.93 16.13 -17.56
CA PHE A 288 1.12 16.34 -18.76
C PHE A 288 -0.30 15.77 -18.65
N TRP A 289 -0.52 14.76 -17.79
CA TRP A 289 -1.72 13.90 -17.84
C TRP A 289 -2.53 13.87 -16.53
N LYS A 290 -2.02 14.42 -15.42
CA LYS A 290 -2.64 14.30 -14.09
C LYS A 290 -4.09 14.81 -14.00
N ASP A 291 -4.42 15.82 -14.81
CA ASP A 291 -5.71 16.50 -14.80
C ASP A 291 -6.61 16.08 -15.99
N LYS A 292 -6.22 15.00 -16.71
CA LYS A 292 -6.95 14.48 -17.87
C LYS A 292 -7.58 13.11 -17.58
N SER A 293 -8.71 12.86 -18.22
CA SER A 293 -9.30 11.52 -18.22
C SER A 293 -8.49 10.55 -19.08
N GLU A 294 -8.65 9.26 -18.83
CA GLU A 294 -7.99 8.22 -19.63
C GLU A 294 -8.39 8.30 -21.11
N GLU A 295 -9.64 8.67 -21.43
CA GLU A 295 -10.11 8.89 -22.79
C GLU A 295 -9.42 10.08 -23.47
N GLU A 296 -9.24 11.19 -22.73
CA GLU A 296 -8.53 12.37 -23.23
C GLU A 296 -7.07 12.05 -23.51
N VAL A 297 -6.41 11.32 -22.60
CA VAL A 297 -5.01 10.88 -22.78
C VAL A 297 -4.90 10.01 -24.03
N LYS A 298 -5.72 8.96 -24.15
CA LYS A 298 -5.76 8.09 -25.35
C LYS A 298 -5.94 8.93 -26.61
N SER A 299 -6.97 9.78 -26.64
CA SER A 299 -7.26 10.62 -27.82
C SER A 299 -6.10 11.51 -28.22
N GLN A 300 -5.28 11.98 -27.28
CA GLN A 300 -4.14 12.86 -27.56
C GLN A 300 -2.89 12.08 -27.94
N MET A 301 -2.66 10.91 -27.33
CA MET A 301 -1.47 10.10 -27.60
C MET A 301 -1.59 9.20 -28.82
N THR A 302 -2.82 8.79 -29.20
CA THR A 302 -3.07 7.97 -30.39
C THR A 302 -3.31 8.78 -31.66
N LYS A 303 -3.47 10.10 -31.57
CA LYS A 303 -3.54 11.00 -32.73
C LYS A 303 -2.14 11.25 -33.29
N SER A 304 -1.65 10.28 -34.06
CA SER A 304 -0.55 10.45 -34.99
C SER A 304 -1.07 10.04 -36.37
N GLU A 305 -1.76 11.01 -37.05
CA GLU A 305 -1.77 11.14 -38.53
C GLU A 305 -2.43 12.45 -38.89
#